data_82698a86cab70741c8278188cccb5d68
#
_entry.id   82698a86cab70741c8278188cccb5d68
#
_cell.length_a   1.000
_cell.length_b   1.000
_cell.length_c   1.000
_cell.angle_alpha   90.00
_cell.angle_beta   90.00
_cell.angle_gamma   90.00
#
_symmetry.space_group_name_H-M   'P 1'
#
loop_
_entity.id
_entity.type
_entity.pdbx_description
1 polymer ?
#
loop_
_entity_poly.entity_id
_entity_poly.type
_entity_poly.pdbx_seq_one_letter_code
_entity_poly.pdbx_strand_id
1 'polypeptide(L)'
;MLAVSVLNDVDVEPASLGVTLPGAPTVWVPNGELRRALAGHDPEQATGRARLTAWLLARRWAADLGPELLALSLRPVGLPVEHVLHPGLDWVRERVLGDALDLGLGAVGLDPADPERVVLLPPTAVEAAGLDAELVWAGARERLEELGALVAERLALDPRGRLRPYGECDVVTLLGARSLRAALAERAGGLGAAVVPMRRRGWTDLALIDPAFGPAAAAATSAEERGFARPLLLTADELTLAAEGGRPEEIVLRDPAADRPWVKDVLYR
;
A
#
# COMPACT_ATOMS: atom_id res chain seq x y z
N MET A 1 -25.20 2.64 -6.44
CA MET A 1 -24.47 2.30 -7.67
C MET A 1 -24.85 3.21 -8.85
N LEU A 2 -26.12 3.37 -9.24
CA LEU A 2 -26.52 4.22 -10.38
C LEU A 2 -25.98 5.66 -10.30
N ALA A 3 -26.03 6.29 -9.11
CA ALA A 3 -25.47 7.63 -8.94
C ALA A 3 -23.93 7.68 -9.19
N VAL A 4 -23.22 6.62 -8.81
CA VAL A 4 -21.78 6.52 -9.05
C VAL A 4 -21.50 6.31 -10.55
N SER A 5 -22.29 5.51 -11.24
CA SER A 5 -22.14 5.28 -12.68
C SER A 5 -22.33 6.57 -13.48
N VAL A 6 -23.41 7.30 -13.20
CA VAL A 6 -23.69 8.59 -13.87
C VAL A 6 -22.58 9.62 -13.64
N LEU A 7 -22.03 9.70 -12.42
CA LEU A 7 -20.96 10.65 -12.09
C LEU A 7 -19.63 10.33 -12.78
N ASN A 8 -19.41 9.09 -13.18
CA ASN A 8 -18.15 8.63 -13.78
C ASN A 8 -18.29 8.23 -15.25
N ASP A 9 -19.43 8.49 -15.87
CA ASP A 9 -19.73 8.15 -17.26
C ASP A 9 -19.49 6.65 -17.57
N VAL A 10 -19.86 5.80 -16.60
CA VAL A 10 -19.76 4.35 -16.73
C VAL A 10 -21.18 3.77 -16.75
N ASP A 11 -21.54 3.15 -17.84
CA ASP A 11 -22.83 2.47 -17.95
C ASP A 11 -22.93 1.29 -16.97
N VAL A 12 -24.03 1.22 -16.24
CA VAL A 12 -24.34 0.16 -15.29
C VAL A 12 -25.79 -0.28 -15.47
N GLU A 13 -26.02 -1.53 -15.78
CA GLU A 13 -27.33 -2.13 -15.85
C GLU A 13 -27.65 -2.91 -14.56
N PRO A 14 -28.74 -2.58 -13.86
CA PRO A 14 -29.17 -3.34 -12.69
C PRO A 14 -29.56 -4.78 -13.07
N ALA A 15 -29.11 -5.75 -12.27
CA ALA A 15 -29.52 -7.14 -12.36
C ALA A 15 -30.03 -7.65 -11.01
N SER A 16 -30.76 -8.76 -10.98
CA SER A 16 -31.41 -9.28 -9.75
C SER A 16 -30.42 -9.59 -8.62
N LEU A 17 -29.20 -10.03 -8.94
CA LEU A 17 -28.16 -10.43 -7.97
C LEU A 17 -26.87 -9.62 -8.09
N GLY A 18 -26.89 -8.52 -8.83
CA GLY A 18 -25.70 -7.73 -9.08
C GLY A 18 -25.95 -6.56 -10.02
N VAL A 19 -24.90 -6.16 -10.71
CA VAL A 19 -24.93 -5.19 -11.79
C VAL A 19 -24.11 -5.70 -12.97
N THR A 20 -24.49 -5.28 -14.17
CA THR A 20 -23.73 -5.52 -15.39
C THR A 20 -23.08 -4.22 -15.84
N LEU A 21 -21.80 -4.28 -16.17
CA LEU A 21 -21.07 -3.22 -16.83
C LEU A 21 -21.05 -3.55 -18.34
N PRO A 22 -21.88 -2.91 -19.14
CA PRO A 22 -21.90 -3.16 -20.57
C PRO A 22 -20.59 -2.71 -21.22
N GLY A 23 -20.19 -3.39 -22.28
CA GLY A 23 -18.95 -3.10 -23.02
C GLY A 23 -18.39 -4.34 -23.69
N ALA A 24 -17.17 -4.26 -24.19
CA ALA A 24 -16.45 -5.38 -24.78
C ALA A 24 -15.12 -5.59 -24.03
N PRO A 25 -15.06 -6.48 -23.07
CA PRO A 25 -16.10 -7.44 -22.66
C PRO A 25 -17.19 -6.84 -21.76
N THR A 26 -18.34 -7.49 -21.70
CA THR A 26 -19.37 -7.24 -20.70
C THR A 26 -18.96 -7.88 -19.38
N VAL A 27 -18.99 -7.12 -18.29
CA VAL A 27 -18.57 -7.57 -16.96
C VAL A 27 -19.76 -7.65 -16.02
N TRP A 28 -20.05 -8.84 -15.51
CA TRP A 28 -21.05 -9.01 -14.45
C TRP A 28 -20.41 -8.94 -13.07
N VAL A 29 -21.09 -8.23 -12.15
CA VAL A 29 -20.61 -7.98 -10.80
C VAL A 29 -21.70 -8.37 -9.79
N PRO A 30 -21.45 -9.39 -8.96
CA PRO A 30 -22.40 -9.79 -7.94
C PRO A 30 -22.49 -8.75 -6.79
N ASN A 31 -23.69 -8.66 -6.18
CA ASN A 31 -23.93 -7.78 -5.02
C ASN A 31 -22.97 -8.05 -3.85
N GLY A 32 -22.48 -9.27 -3.70
CA GLY A 32 -21.48 -9.64 -2.68
C GLY A 32 -20.19 -8.85 -2.85
N GLU A 33 -19.69 -8.69 -4.06
CA GLU A 33 -18.48 -7.90 -4.35
C GLU A 33 -18.70 -6.40 -4.05
N LEU A 34 -19.87 -5.87 -4.43
CA LEU A 34 -20.21 -4.47 -4.10
C LEU A 34 -20.19 -4.19 -2.59
N ARG A 35 -20.72 -5.14 -1.81
CA ARG A 35 -20.70 -5.02 -0.34
C ARG A 35 -19.26 -5.09 0.22
N ARG A 36 -18.42 -5.95 -0.32
CA ARG A 36 -17.02 -6.04 0.07
C ARG A 36 -16.26 -4.76 -0.30
N ALA A 37 -16.46 -4.22 -1.50
CA ALA A 37 -15.87 -2.96 -1.91
C ALA A 37 -16.24 -1.79 -0.99
N LEU A 38 -17.46 -1.78 -0.45
CA LEU A 38 -17.90 -0.80 0.55
C LEU A 38 -17.22 -0.97 1.91
N ALA A 39 -16.76 -2.18 2.26
CA ALA A 39 -16.12 -2.48 3.55
C ALA A 39 -16.88 -1.91 4.76
N GLY A 40 -18.21 -2.03 4.76
CA GLY A 40 -19.10 -1.53 5.83
C GLY A 40 -19.45 -0.04 5.75
N HIS A 41 -18.89 0.71 4.81
CA HIS A 41 -19.26 2.12 4.62
C HIS A 41 -20.64 2.26 3.94
N ASP A 42 -21.38 3.29 4.34
CA ASP A 42 -22.65 3.64 3.74
C ASP A 42 -22.42 4.15 2.29
N PRO A 43 -23.07 3.53 1.27
CA PRO A 43 -22.93 3.95 -0.12
C PRO A 43 -23.45 5.36 -0.41
N GLU A 44 -24.24 5.95 0.46
CA GLU A 44 -24.77 7.30 0.32
C GLU A 44 -23.81 8.37 0.88
N GLN A 45 -22.84 7.97 1.68
CA GLN A 45 -21.82 8.86 2.20
C GLN A 45 -20.66 9.05 1.21
N ALA A 46 -19.91 10.15 1.37
CA ALA A 46 -18.79 10.49 0.49
C ALA A 46 -17.74 9.38 0.40
N THR A 47 -17.36 8.78 1.54
CA THR A 47 -16.39 7.67 1.60
C THR A 47 -16.91 6.44 0.86
N GLY A 48 -18.16 6.02 1.08
CA GLY A 48 -18.72 4.86 0.39
C GLY A 48 -18.83 5.09 -1.12
N ARG A 49 -19.22 6.29 -1.54
CA ARG A 49 -19.24 6.65 -2.97
C ARG A 49 -17.84 6.61 -3.57
N ALA A 50 -16.83 7.19 -2.93
CA ALA A 50 -15.46 7.18 -3.41
C ALA A 50 -14.92 5.76 -3.57
N ARG A 51 -15.19 4.86 -2.62
CA ARG A 51 -14.83 3.45 -2.70
C ARG A 51 -15.48 2.73 -3.87
N LEU A 52 -16.79 2.90 -4.05
CA LEU A 52 -17.51 2.31 -5.19
C LEU A 52 -17.02 2.87 -6.52
N THR A 53 -16.72 4.16 -6.60
CA THR A 53 -16.13 4.79 -7.79
C THR A 53 -14.78 4.16 -8.13
N ALA A 54 -13.84 4.14 -7.18
CA ALA A 54 -12.52 3.58 -7.40
C ALA A 54 -12.59 2.10 -7.84
N TRP A 55 -13.43 1.32 -7.17
CA TRP A 55 -13.63 -0.09 -7.48
C TRP A 55 -14.26 -0.31 -8.87
N LEU A 56 -15.29 0.47 -9.22
CA LEU A 56 -15.98 0.39 -10.51
C LEU A 56 -15.03 0.72 -11.66
N LEU A 57 -14.32 1.83 -11.54
CA LEU A 57 -13.35 2.28 -12.55
C LEU A 57 -12.19 1.28 -12.70
N ALA A 58 -11.65 0.76 -11.60
CA ALA A 58 -10.58 -0.23 -11.64
C ALA A 58 -10.99 -1.47 -12.46
N ARG A 59 -12.20 -1.98 -12.24
CA ARG A 59 -12.72 -3.14 -13.01
C ARG A 59 -12.92 -2.80 -14.48
N ARG A 60 -13.50 -1.64 -14.77
CA ARG A 60 -13.76 -1.23 -16.14
C ARG A 60 -12.47 -1.07 -16.92
N TRP A 61 -11.53 -0.31 -16.38
CA TRP A 61 -10.25 -0.05 -17.02
C TRP A 61 -9.41 -1.34 -17.21
N ALA A 62 -9.43 -2.25 -16.21
CA ALA A 62 -8.73 -3.52 -16.35
C ALA A 62 -9.32 -4.38 -17.49
N ALA A 63 -10.65 -4.41 -17.61
CA ALA A 63 -11.32 -5.12 -18.68
C ALA A 63 -11.03 -4.50 -20.06
N ASP A 64 -11.03 -3.17 -20.16
CA ASP A 64 -10.78 -2.45 -21.40
C ASP A 64 -9.33 -2.61 -21.90
N LEU A 65 -8.37 -2.70 -20.96
CA LEU A 65 -6.95 -2.87 -21.29
C LEU A 65 -6.65 -4.28 -21.86
N GLY A 66 -7.39 -5.27 -21.40
CA GLY A 66 -7.20 -6.66 -21.77
C GLY A 66 -6.03 -7.35 -21.06
N PRO A 67 -5.96 -8.71 -21.13
CA PRO A 67 -5.06 -9.49 -20.29
C PRO A 67 -3.57 -9.21 -20.56
N GLU A 68 -3.16 -9.10 -21.81
CA GLU A 68 -1.74 -8.95 -22.16
C GLU A 68 -1.15 -7.63 -21.66
N LEU A 69 -1.84 -6.52 -21.92
CA LEU A 69 -1.39 -5.19 -21.48
C LEU A 69 -1.53 -5.02 -19.96
N LEU A 70 -2.60 -5.59 -19.38
CA LEU A 70 -2.78 -5.58 -17.94
C LEU A 70 -1.63 -6.31 -17.25
N ALA A 71 -1.23 -7.49 -17.72
CA ALA A 71 -0.11 -8.26 -17.15
C ALA A 71 1.19 -7.46 -17.09
N LEU A 72 1.47 -6.65 -18.13
CA LEU A 72 2.65 -5.78 -18.19
C LEU A 72 2.56 -4.57 -17.24
N SER A 73 1.35 -4.16 -16.91
CA SER A 73 1.07 -2.99 -16.06
C SER A 73 1.02 -3.33 -14.57
N LEU A 74 0.84 -4.62 -14.23
CA LEU A 74 0.69 -5.08 -12.85
C LEU A 74 1.99 -4.96 -12.06
N ARG A 75 1.84 -4.57 -10.80
CA ARG A 75 2.94 -4.42 -9.84
C ARG A 75 2.49 -4.69 -8.42
N PRO A 76 3.42 -5.08 -7.52
CA PRO A 76 3.10 -5.13 -6.09
C PRO A 76 2.86 -3.72 -5.56
N VAL A 77 1.92 -3.59 -4.64
CA VAL A 77 1.63 -2.34 -3.92
C VAL A 77 1.48 -2.64 -2.45
N GLY A 78 2.13 -1.82 -1.62
CA GLY A 78 1.96 -1.83 -0.17
C GLY A 78 1.10 -0.67 0.30
N LEU A 79 0.23 -0.92 1.27
CA LEU A 79 -0.54 0.12 1.96
C LEU A 79 -0.49 -0.11 3.47
N PRO A 80 -0.32 0.95 4.28
CA PRO A 80 -0.58 0.84 5.72
C PRO A 80 -2.01 0.34 5.95
N VAL A 81 -2.20 -0.55 6.92
CA VAL A 81 -3.53 -1.10 7.27
C VAL A 81 -4.51 0.02 7.62
N GLU A 82 -4.03 1.08 8.28
CA GLU A 82 -4.84 2.25 8.67
C GLU A 82 -4.96 3.32 7.55
N HIS A 83 -4.51 3.03 6.34
CA HIS A 83 -4.51 4.00 5.26
C HIS A 83 -5.94 4.37 4.83
N VAL A 84 -6.22 5.68 4.73
CA VAL A 84 -7.58 6.19 4.44
C VAL A 84 -8.16 5.71 3.10
N LEU A 85 -7.29 5.42 2.13
CA LEU A 85 -7.65 4.89 0.81
C LEU A 85 -7.49 3.37 0.72
N HIS A 86 -7.33 2.66 1.85
CA HIS A 86 -7.21 1.21 1.85
C HIS A 86 -8.50 0.58 1.28
N PRO A 87 -8.42 -0.23 0.20
CA PRO A 87 -9.61 -0.70 -0.52
C PRO A 87 -10.40 -1.79 0.22
N GLY A 88 -9.84 -2.34 1.30
CA GLY A 88 -10.46 -3.39 2.09
C GLY A 88 -9.74 -4.73 1.94
N LEU A 89 -10.20 -5.74 2.70
CA LEU A 89 -9.54 -7.05 2.80
C LEU A 89 -9.56 -7.84 1.49
N ASP A 90 -10.53 -7.60 0.61
CA ASP A 90 -10.60 -8.30 -0.69
C ASP A 90 -9.45 -7.95 -1.64
N TRP A 91 -8.81 -6.79 -1.44
CA TRP A 91 -7.63 -6.40 -2.18
C TRP A 91 -6.36 -7.07 -1.65
N VAL A 92 -6.33 -7.37 -0.35
CA VAL A 92 -5.14 -7.87 0.34
C VAL A 92 -4.79 -9.28 -0.13
N ARG A 93 -3.57 -9.44 -0.63
CA ARG A 93 -3.00 -10.75 -1.01
C ARG A 93 -2.12 -11.32 0.11
N GLU A 94 -1.47 -10.44 0.84
CA GLU A 94 -0.61 -10.78 1.96
C GLU A 94 -0.67 -9.68 3.00
N ARG A 95 -0.77 -10.07 4.27
CA ARG A 95 -0.56 -9.18 5.42
C ARG A 95 0.78 -9.49 6.04
N VAL A 96 1.65 -8.49 6.13
CA VAL A 96 2.92 -8.64 6.83
C VAL A 96 2.67 -8.82 8.32
N LEU A 97 3.35 -9.77 8.97
CA LEU A 97 3.24 -9.99 10.41
C LEU A 97 3.49 -8.69 11.19
N GLY A 98 2.72 -8.45 12.25
CA GLY A 98 2.73 -7.20 13.01
C GLY A 98 1.63 -6.21 12.58
N ASP A 99 0.79 -6.59 11.61
CA ASP A 99 -0.46 -5.92 11.22
C ASP A 99 -0.34 -4.43 10.83
N ALA A 100 0.85 -3.98 10.41
CA ALA A 100 1.06 -2.60 9.98
C ALA A 100 0.90 -2.41 8.47
N LEU A 101 1.14 -3.44 7.66
CA LEU A 101 1.27 -3.36 6.21
C LEU A 101 0.50 -4.47 5.51
N ASP A 102 -0.35 -4.09 4.58
CA ASP A 102 -0.99 -4.97 3.62
C ASP A 102 -0.36 -4.83 2.24
N LEU A 103 -0.21 -5.96 1.55
CA LEU A 103 0.30 -6.07 0.19
C LEU A 103 -0.80 -6.58 -0.75
N GLY A 104 -0.85 -6.02 -1.94
CA GLY A 104 -1.76 -6.44 -3.00
C GLY A 104 -1.27 -6.02 -4.37
N LEU A 105 -2.12 -6.12 -5.37
CA LEU A 105 -1.83 -5.74 -6.74
C LEU A 105 -2.35 -4.34 -7.06
N GLY A 106 -1.59 -3.62 -7.86
CA GLY A 106 -2.01 -2.41 -8.54
C GLY A 106 -1.51 -2.42 -9.98
N ALA A 107 -2.01 -1.50 -10.78
CA ALA A 107 -1.54 -1.31 -12.15
C ALA A 107 -1.41 0.17 -12.48
N VAL A 108 -0.49 0.51 -13.37
CA VAL A 108 -0.34 1.85 -13.96
C VAL A 108 -0.88 1.85 -15.38
N GLY A 109 -1.12 3.06 -15.92
CA GLY A 109 -1.65 3.20 -17.27
C GLY A 109 -3.12 2.85 -17.42
N LEU A 110 -3.82 2.56 -16.30
CA LEU A 110 -5.25 2.27 -16.32
C LEU A 110 -6.10 3.54 -16.28
N ASP A 111 -5.69 4.54 -15.50
CA ASP A 111 -6.43 5.79 -15.41
C ASP A 111 -6.11 6.68 -16.64
N PRO A 112 -7.08 6.94 -17.53
CA PRO A 112 -6.83 7.77 -18.71
C PRO A 112 -6.49 9.23 -18.37
N ALA A 113 -6.94 9.72 -17.21
CA ALA A 113 -6.69 11.09 -16.76
C ALA A 113 -5.32 11.24 -16.09
N ASP A 114 -4.79 10.16 -15.51
CA ASP A 114 -3.48 10.13 -14.85
C ASP A 114 -2.81 8.74 -15.08
N PRO A 115 -2.12 8.55 -16.20
CA PRO A 115 -1.46 7.27 -16.51
C PRO A 115 -0.37 6.86 -15.52
N GLU A 116 0.19 7.79 -14.75
CA GLU A 116 1.19 7.50 -13.73
C GLU A 116 0.56 7.01 -12.40
N ARG A 117 -0.73 7.21 -12.26
CA ARG A 117 -1.47 6.78 -11.08
C ARG A 117 -1.51 5.26 -10.97
N VAL A 118 -1.24 4.77 -9.76
CA VAL A 118 -1.41 3.35 -9.44
C VAL A 118 -2.87 3.10 -9.07
N VAL A 119 -3.55 2.30 -9.86
CA VAL A 119 -4.92 1.84 -9.59
C VAL A 119 -4.86 0.51 -8.86
N LEU A 120 -5.47 0.42 -7.67
CA LEU A 120 -5.49 -0.79 -6.86
C LEU A 120 -6.48 -1.79 -7.45
N LEU A 121 -6.02 -3.03 -7.68
CA LEU A 121 -6.82 -4.06 -8.33
C LEU A 121 -7.13 -5.22 -7.38
N PRO A 122 -8.42 -5.45 -7.05
CA PRO A 122 -8.80 -6.67 -6.36
C PRO A 122 -8.61 -7.89 -7.28
N PRO A 123 -8.38 -9.10 -6.72
CA PRO A 123 -8.22 -10.33 -7.48
C PRO A 123 -9.31 -10.54 -8.53
N THR A 124 -10.55 -10.28 -8.15
CA THR A 124 -11.72 -10.42 -9.04
C THR A 124 -11.68 -9.51 -10.26
N ALA A 125 -10.99 -8.36 -10.19
CA ALA A 125 -10.78 -7.50 -11.36
C ALA A 125 -9.71 -8.08 -12.30
N VAL A 126 -8.66 -8.67 -11.75
CA VAL A 126 -7.60 -9.36 -12.49
C VAL A 126 -8.16 -10.60 -13.20
N GLU A 127 -8.95 -11.40 -12.49
CA GLU A 127 -9.62 -12.60 -13.04
C GLU A 127 -10.64 -12.23 -14.12
N ALA A 128 -11.42 -11.17 -13.92
CA ALA A 128 -12.39 -10.70 -14.93
C ALA A 128 -11.71 -10.21 -16.23
N ALA A 129 -10.46 -9.79 -16.15
CA ALA A 129 -9.62 -9.46 -17.30
C ALA A 129 -8.96 -10.69 -17.95
N GLY A 130 -9.21 -11.91 -17.45
CA GLY A 130 -8.72 -13.17 -18.01
C GLY A 130 -7.35 -13.60 -17.51
N LEU A 131 -6.86 -13.05 -16.40
CA LEU A 131 -5.59 -13.43 -15.77
C LEU A 131 -5.82 -14.29 -14.52
N ASP A 132 -4.87 -15.18 -14.23
CA ASP A 132 -4.81 -15.90 -12.96
C ASP A 132 -4.20 -14.98 -11.88
N ALA A 133 -5.04 -14.55 -10.94
CA ALA A 133 -4.64 -13.60 -9.91
C ALA A 133 -3.56 -14.17 -8.94
N GLU A 134 -3.57 -15.49 -8.68
CA GLU A 134 -2.56 -16.13 -7.83
C GLU A 134 -1.20 -16.19 -8.53
N LEU A 135 -1.19 -16.57 -9.81
CA LEU A 135 0.04 -16.63 -10.60
C LEU A 135 0.67 -15.24 -10.75
N VAL A 136 -0.15 -14.24 -11.04
CA VAL A 136 0.31 -12.85 -11.16
C VAL A 136 0.85 -12.34 -9.82
N TRP A 137 0.17 -12.65 -8.72
CA TRP A 137 0.65 -12.28 -7.39
C TRP A 137 2.00 -12.92 -7.06
N ALA A 138 2.17 -14.20 -7.35
CA ALA A 138 3.44 -14.90 -7.11
C ALA A 138 4.61 -14.20 -7.84
N GLY A 139 4.44 -13.84 -9.11
CA GLY A 139 5.44 -13.08 -9.88
C GLY A 139 5.70 -11.68 -9.32
N ALA A 140 4.66 -10.95 -8.93
CA ALA A 140 4.78 -9.63 -8.31
C ALA A 140 5.52 -9.71 -6.96
N ARG A 141 5.27 -10.76 -6.18
CA ARG A 141 5.93 -11.01 -4.89
C ARG A 141 7.41 -11.34 -5.05
N GLU A 142 7.76 -12.19 -6.01
CA GLU A 142 9.15 -12.48 -6.36
C GLU A 142 9.91 -11.20 -6.77
N ARG A 143 9.29 -10.42 -7.65
CA ARG A 143 9.84 -9.13 -8.09
C ARG A 143 10.04 -8.15 -6.93
N LEU A 144 9.11 -8.09 -5.98
CA LEU A 144 9.25 -7.26 -4.78
C LEU A 144 10.47 -7.69 -3.93
N GLU A 145 10.71 -8.99 -3.76
CA GLU A 145 11.88 -9.50 -3.03
C GLU A 145 13.20 -9.14 -3.74
N GLU A 146 13.26 -9.27 -5.06
CA GLU A 146 14.43 -8.84 -5.84
C GLU A 146 14.74 -7.34 -5.65
N LEU A 147 13.71 -6.49 -5.78
CA LEU A 147 13.87 -5.05 -5.56
C LEU A 147 14.28 -4.73 -4.12
N GLY A 148 13.71 -5.44 -3.15
CA GLY A 148 14.07 -5.30 -1.75
C GLY A 148 15.54 -5.64 -1.48
N ALA A 149 16.06 -6.70 -2.07
CA ALA A 149 17.47 -7.09 -1.97
C ALA A 149 18.40 -6.00 -2.55
N LEU A 150 18.08 -5.47 -3.74
CA LEU A 150 18.85 -4.39 -4.37
C LEU A 150 18.84 -3.09 -3.53
N VAL A 151 17.70 -2.78 -2.90
CA VAL A 151 17.62 -1.62 -1.99
C VAL A 151 18.44 -1.86 -0.73
N ALA A 152 18.44 -3.08 -0.17
CA ALA A 152 19.26 -3.45 0.97
C ALA A 152 20.76 -3.25 0.70
N GLU A 153 21.25 -3.66 -0.46
CA GLU A 153 22.64 -3.42 -0.90
C GLU A 153 22.97 -1.93 -0.98
N ARG A 154 22.07 -1.13 -1.56
CA ARG A 154 22.25 0.33 -1.65
C ARG A 154 22.27 1.01 -0.28
N LEU A 155 21.38 0.58 0.61
CA LEU A 155 21.34 1.09 1.99
C LEU A 155 22.60 0.77 2.77
N ALA A 156 23.27 -0.36 2.49
CA ALA A 156 24.55 -0.69 3.11
C ALA A 156 25.63 0.37 2.80
N LEU A 157 25.48 1.07 1.68
CA LEU A 157 26.39 2.13 1.22
C LEU A 157 25.93 3.55 1.62
N ASP A 158 24.68 3.72 2.08
CA ASP A 158 24.15 5.04 2.50
C ASP A 158 24.29 5.21 4.03
N PRO A 159 25.25 6.05 4.50
CA PRO A 159 25.41 6.30 5.94
C PRO A 159 24.23 7.07 6.54
N ARG A 160 23.39 7.67 5.72
CA ARG A 160 22.26 8.50 6.16
C ARG A 160 20.98 7.70 6.36
N GLY A 161 20.97 6.40 6.02
CA GLY A 161 19.82 5.52 6.24
C GLY A 161 18.52 5.99 5.57
N ARG A 162 18.60 6.67 4.42
CA ARG A 162 17.43 7.18 3.71
C ARG A 162 16.78 6.12 2.86
N LEU A 163 15.49 5.88 3.10
CA LEU A 163 14.65 5.04 2.27
C LEU A 163 14.06 5.88 1.12
N ARG A 164 14.19 5.37 -0.09
CA ARG A 164 13.69 6.01 -1.32
C ARG A 164 13.03 4.97 -2.23
N PRO A 165 12.10 5.39 -3.11
CA PRO A 165 11.56 4.52 -4.15
C PRO A 165 12.66 3.88 -4.97
N TYR A 166 12.40 2.67 -5.43
CA TYR A 166 13.30 1.94 -6.31
C TYR A 166 12.52 1.07 -7.29
N GLY A 167 12.89 1.15 -8.56
CA GLY A 167 12.10 0.55 -9.63
C GLY A 167 10.68 1.11 -9.64
N GLU A 168 9.74 0.22 -9.72
CA GLU A 168 8.30 0.52 -9.69
C GLU A 168 7.70 0.64 -8.27
N CYS A 169 8.50 0.41 -7.23
CA CYS A 169 8.02 0.36 -5.84
C CYS A 169 8.34 1.64 -5.06
N ASP A 170 7.35 2.15 -4.35
CA ASP A 170 7.54 3.17 -3.32
C ASP A 170 8.13 2.55 -2.04
N VAL A 171 8.48 3.39 -1.05
CA VAL A 171 9.11 2.94 0.19
C VAL A 171 8.19 2.04 1.00
N VAL A 172 6.88 2.36 1.05
CA VAL A 172 5.90 1.55 1.80
C VAL A 172 5.82 0.15 1.20
N THR A 173 5.76 0.04 -0.12
CA THR A 173 5.75 -1.24 -0.83
C THR A 173 7.04 -2.02 -0.59
N LEU A 174 8.20 -1.36 -0.69
CA LEU A 174 9.51 -1.98 -0.47
C LEU A 174 9.67 -2.57 0.93
N LEU A 175 9.05 -1.98 1.95
CA LEU A 175 9.01 -2.56 3.31
C LEU A 175 8.23 -3.89 3.37
N GLY A 176 7.46 -4.22 2.35
CA GLY A 176 6.87 -5.55 2.16
C GLY A 176 7.89 -6.63 1.84
N ALA A 177 9.07 -6.29 1.27
CA ALA A 177 10.12 -7.26 0.98
C ALA A 177 10.81 -7.73 2.27
N ARG A 178 10.80 -9.04 2.51
CA ARG A 178 11.49 -9.67 3.65
C ARG A 178 13.00 -9.43 3.59
N SER A 179 13.57 -9.48 2.39
CA SER A 179 15.00 -9.22 2.14
C SER A 179 15.42 -7.83 2.63
N LEU A 180 14.64 -6.80 2.36
CA LEU A 180 14.92 -5.44 2.86
C LEU A 180 14.76 -5.36 4.38
N ARG A 181 13.67 -5.89 4.94
CA ARG A 181 13.45 -5.87 6.39
C ARG A 181 14.56 -6.61 7.14
N ALA A 182 14.99 -7.77 6.63
CA ALA A 182 16.10 -8.53 7.22
C ALA A 182 17.39 -7.70 7.29
N ALA A 183 17.75 -7.02 6.20
CA ALA A 183 18.94 -6.18 6.15
C ALA A 183 18.84 -4.97 7.10
N LEU A 184 17.66 -4.36 7.22
CA LEU A 184 17.42 -3.25 8.16
C LEU A 184 17.53 -3.72 9.62
N ALA A 185 16.93 -4.86 9.94
CA ALA A 185 16.99 -5.45 11.28
C ALA A 185 18.42 -5.87 11.65
N GLU A 186 19.15 -6.52 10.74
CA GLU A 186 20.53 -6.95 10.96
C GLU A 186 21.44 -5.76 11.27
N ARG A 187 21.33 -4.65 10.55
CA ARG A 187 22.09 -3.42 10.79
C ARG A 187 21.82 -2.82 12.17
N ALA A 188 20.67 -3.07 12.74
CA ALA A 188 20.23 -2.57 14.04
C ALA A 188 20.36 -3.61 15.17
N GLY A 189 21.01 -4.75 14.93
CA GLY A 189 21.19 -5.80 15.93
C GLY A 189 19.98 -6.72 16.12
N GLY A 190 19.12 -6.84 15.12
CA GLY A 190 17.97 -7.75 15.10
C GLY A 190 16.61 -7.06 15.15
N LEU A 191 16.53 -5.84 15.67
CA LEU A 191 15.32 -5.01 15.71
C LEU A 191 15.63 -3.63 15.12
N GLY A 192 15.08 -3.36 13.94
CA GLY A 192 15.21 -2.08 13.28
C GLY A 192 14.07 -1.11 13.61
N ALA A 193 14.31 0.17 13.39
CA ALA A 193 13.30 1.21 13.43
C ALA A 193 13.34 2.06 12.17
N ALA A 194 12.15 2.50 11.72
CA ALA A 194 12.02 3.38 10.56
C ALA A 194 10.88 4.37 10.75
N VAL A 195 10.98 5.53 10.09
CA VAL A 195 9.89 6.51 9.98
C VAL A 195 9.61 6.74 8.51
N VAL A 196 8.39 6.46 8.08
CA VAL A 196 7.96 6.55 6.68
C VAL A 196 6.64 7.32 6.60
N PRO A 197 6.64 8.63 6.83
CA PRO A 197 5.41 9.46 6.88
C PRO A 197 4.79 9.67 5.49
N MET A 198 5.58 9.48 4.45
CA MET A 198 5.16 9.56 3.05
C MET A 198 5.54 8.28 2.32
N ARG A 199 4.70 7.84 1.38
CA ARG A 199 4.94 6.62 0.61
C ARG A 199 6.30 6.60 -0.09
N ARG A 200 6.79 7.74 -0.52
CA ARG A 200 8.01 7.87 -1.32
C ARG A 200 9.25 8.26 -0.50
N ARG A 201 9.15 8.39 0.82
CA ARG A 201 10.28 8.86 1.64
C ARG A 201 10.24 8.32 3.06
N GLY A 202 11.37 7.76 3.49
CA GLY A 202 11.55 7.28 4.85
C GLY A 202 13.00 7.36 5.32
N TRP A 203 13.22 7.07 6.60
CA TRP A 203 14.51 7.10 7.28
C TRP A 203 14.62 5.97 8.28
N THR A 204 15.80 5.37 8.37
CA THR A 204 16.16 4.39 9.39
C THR A 204 17.12 5.00 10.43
N ASP A 205 17.83 6.06 10.09
CA ASP A 205 18.57 6.86 11.07
C ASP A 205 17.69 7.99 11.60
N LEU A 206 17.08 7.74 12.75
CA LEU A 206 16.11 8.66 13.37
C LEU A 206 16.74 9.98 13.84
N ALA A 207 18.08 10.01 14.03
CA ALA A 207 18.79 11.23 14.38
C ALA A 207 18.82 12.28 13.24
N LEU A 208 18.55 11.84 12.00
CA LEU A 208 18.50 12.74 10.85
C LEU A 208 17.10 13.31 10.58
N ILE A 209 16.11 12.95 11.39
CA ILE A 209 14.74 13.40 11.22
C ILE A 209 14.52 14.66 12.06
N ASP A 210 14.15 15.75 11.38
CA ASP A 210 13.61 16.92 12.07
C ASP A 210 12.28 16.53 12.73
N PRO A 211 12.12 16.68 14.05
CA PRO A 211 10.87 16.38 14.75
C PRO A 211 9.63 17.09 14.18
N ALA A 212 9.82 18.30 13.63
CA ALA A 212 8.74 19.06 12.99
C ALA A 212 8.38 18.50 11.61
N PHE A 213 9.23 17.68 10.98
CA PHE A 213 9.03 17.19 9.62
C PHE A 213 7.84 16.24 9.52
N GLY A 214 7.67 15.33 10.45
CA GLY A 214 6.58 14.35 10.42
C GLY A 214 5.18 15.01 10.37
N PRO A 215 4.85 15.89 11.32
CA PRO A 215 3.59 16.65 11.29
C PRO A 215 3.45 17.56 10.06
N ALA A 216 4.52 18.24 9.64
CA ALA A 216 4.50 19.10 8.46
C ALA A 216 4.28 18.30 7.17
N ALA A 217 4.94 17.15 7.04
CA ALA A 217 4.75 16.25 5.92
C ALA A 217 3.32 15.69 5.88
N ALA A 218 2.77 15.29 7.03
CA ALA A 218 1.39 14.81 7.12
C ALA A 218 0.37 15.89 6.73
N ALA A 219 0.60 17.14 7.12
CA ALA A 219 -0.25 18.26 6.80
C ALA A 219 -0.18 18.66 5.31
N ALA A 220 1.00 18.57 4.70
CA ALA A 220 1.25 18.96 3.31
C ALA A 220 1.00 17.83 2.29
N THR A 221 0.85 16.60 2.76
CA THR A 221 0.79 15.41 1.90
C THR A 221 -0.66 15.03 1.61
N SER A 222 -0.97 14.79 0.34
CA SER A 222 -2.28 14.24 -0.06
C SER A 222 -2.53 12.89 0.59
N ALA A 223 -3.80 12.48 0.68
CA ALA A 223 -4.15 11.16 1.22
C ALA A 223 -3.41 10.01 0.50
N GLU A 224 -3.22 10.14 -0.82
CA GLU A 224 -2.57 9.14 -1.68
C GLU A 224 -1.08 8.97 -1.37
N GLU A 225 -0.40 10.04 -0.98
CA GLU A 225 1.04 10.06 -0.68
C GLU A 225 1.37 9.76 0.78
N ARG A 226 0.37 9.55 1.63
CA ARG A 226 0.61 9.25 3.05
C ARG A 226 1.21 7.85 3.22
N GLY A 227 2.21 7.77 4.07
CA GLY A 227 2.78 6.51 4.55
C GLY A 227 2.20 6.13 5.91
N PHE A 228 3.08 5.72 6.82
CA PHE A 228 2.68 5.34 8.17
C PHE A 228 2.56 6.57 9.08
N ALA A 229 1.50 6.60 9.88
CA ALA A 229 1.24 7.70 10.81
C ALA A 229 2.21 7.69 12.01
N ARG A 230 2.81 6.54 12.32
CA ARG A 230 3.69 6.29 13.47
C ARG A 230 5.00 5.65 13.03
N PRO A 231 6.06 5.77 13.86
CA PRO A 231 7.28 5.00 13.64
C PRO A 231 7.01 3.50 13.54
N LEU A 232 7.86 2.82 12.80
CA LEU A 232 7.82 1.38 12.59
C LEU A 232 8.93 0.70 13.38
N LEU A 233 8.61 -0.43 13.98
CA LEU A 233 9.56 -1.41 14.48
C LEU A 233 9.52 -2.61 13.54
N LEU A 234 10.67 -3.12 13.15
CA LEU A 234 10.75 -4.18 12.16
C LEU A 234 11.84 -5.21 12.49
N THR A 235 11.49 -6.45 12.25
CA THR A 235 12.40 -7.59 12.14
C THR A 235 12.38 -8.10 10.69
N ALA A 236 13.09 -9.19 10.39
CA ALA A 236 13.02 -9.82 9.07
C ALA A 236 11.58 -10.22 8.69
N ASP A 237 10.81 -10.70 9.63
CA ASP A 237 9.49 -11.29 9.38
C ASP A 237 8.33 -10.34 9.74
N GLU A 238 8.56 -9.40 10.65
CA GLU A 238 7.51 -8.60 11.29
C GLU A 238 7.69 -7.10 11.05
N LEU A 239 6.58 -6.39 10.88
CA LEU A 239 6.50 -4.94 10.77
C LEU A 239 5.35 -4.43 11.65
N THR A 240 5.69 -3.71 12.73
CA THR A 240 4.73 -3.25 13.73
C THR A 240 4.77 -1.74 13.87
N LEU A 241 3.61 -1.09 14.06
CA LEU A 241 3.56 0.32 14.45
C LEU A 241 3.97 0.48 15.92
N ALA A 242 4.81 1.47 16.20
CA ALA A 242 5.11 1.83 17.57
C ALA A 242 3.83 2.19 18.34
N ALA A 243 3.75 1.81 19.62
CA ALA A 243 2.57 2.06 20.44
C ALA A 243 2.26 3.54 20.58
N GLU A 244 0.98 3.92 20.56
CA GLU A 244 0.54 5.27 20.88
C GLU A 244 0.80 5.56 22.35
N GLY A 245 1.44 6.70 22.64
CA GLY A 245 1.70 7.14 24.00
C GLY A 245 2.67 6.26 24.79
N GLY A 246 3.36 5.33 24.12
CA GLY A 246 4.46 4.60 24.70
C GLY A 246 5.52 5.59 25.18
N ARG A 247 5.98 5.45 26.41
CA ARG A 247 7.11 6.27 26.88
C ARG A 247 8.33 5.96 26.01
N PRO A 248 9.16 6.96 25.70
CA PRO A 248 10.40 6.73 24.96
C PRO A 248 11.22 5.56 25.50
N GLU A 249 11.22 5.42 26.82
CA GLU A 249 11.89 4.33 27.53
C GLU A 249 11.36 2.94 27.17
N GLU A 250 10.07 2.78 26.92
CA GLU A 250 9.48 1.47 26.57
C GLU A 250 9.88 1.01 25.18
N ILE A 251 10.01 1.95 24.23
CA ILE A 251 10.47 1.63 22.88
C ILE A 251 11.97 1.31 22.91
N VAL A 252 12.75 2.06 23.67
CA VAL A 252 14.20 1.85 23.85
C VAL A 252 14.48 0.51 24.51
N LEU A 253 13.69 0.09 25.51
CA LEU A 253 13.85 -1.19 26.20
C LEU A 253 13.54 -2.40 25.32
N ARG A 254 12.80 -2.24 24.23
CA ARG A 254 12.51 -3.29 23.26
C ARG A 254 13.56 -3.41 22.16
N ASP A 255 14.39 -2.39 22.00
CA ASP A 255 15.47 -2.38 21.02
C ASP A 255 16.81 -2.53 21.75
N PRO A 256 17.49 -3.69 21.66
CA PRO A 256 18.78 -3.91 22.28
C PRO A 256 19.90 -3.01 21.71
N ALA A 257 19.68 -2.32 20.58
CA ALA A 257 20.61 -1.35 20.01
C ALA A 257 20.34 0.09 20.46
N ALA A 258 19.31 0.32 21.26
CA ALA A 258 18.78 1.64 21.56
C ALA A 258 19.37 2.33 22.80
N ASP A 259 20.53 1.96 23.26
CA ASP A 259 21.34 2.77 24.19
C ASP A 259 21.80 4.10 23.56
N ARG A 260 20.99 4.67 22.65
CA ARG A 260 21.27 5.91 21.94
C ARG A 260 20.33 7.00 22.46
N PRO A 261 20.80 7.95 23.26
CA PRO A 261 19.96 8.97 23.92
C PRO A 261 19.14 9.84 22.93
N TRP A 262 19.59 9.96 21.69
CA TRP A 262 18.90 10.73 20.65
C TRP A 262 17.59 10.08 20.13
N VAL A 263 17.40 8.77 20.29
CA VAL A 263 16.14 8.10 19.92
C VAL A 263 14.98 8.68 20.74
N LYS A 264 15.23 8.98 22.00
CA LYS A 264 14.25 9.58 22.92
C LYS A 264 13.79 10.96 22.44
N ASP A 265 14.72 11.74 21.92
CA ASP A 265 14.48 13.14 21.56
C ASP A 265 13.78 13.30 20.22
N VAL A 266 13.95 12.35 19.30
CA VAL A 266 13.43 12.44 17.92
C VAL A 266 12.03 11.86 17.78
N LEU A 267 11.71 10.81 18.55
CA LEU A 267 10.42 10.12 18.39
C LEU A 267 9.28 10.80 19.17
N TYR A 268 9.57 11.68 20.13
CA TYR A 268 8.59 12.14 21.13
C TYR A 268 8.59 13.64 21.42
N ARG A 269 9.31 14.43 20.65
CA ARG A 269 9.20 15.89 20.63
C ARG A 269 8.35 16.31 19.41
#